data_2edc5cd8d5230927418dd1e1864ddcc8
#
_entry.id   2edc5cd8d5230927418dd1e1864ddcc8
#
_cell.length_a   1.000
_cell.length_b   1.000
_cell.length_c   1.000
_cell.angle_alpha   90.00
_cell.angle_beta   90.00
_cell.angle_gamma   90.00
#
_symmetry.space_group_name_H-M   'P 1'
#
loop_
_entity.id
_entity.type
_entity.pdbx_description
1 polymer ?
#
loop_
_entity_poly.entity_id
_entity_poly.type
_entity_poly.pdbx_seq_one_letter_code
_entity_poly.pdbx_strand_id
1 'polypeptide(L)'
;MRKLLLFLFVLCTCVSINAQVSVDDYIGTWRGEKGDTTFTIKLVKGETLYKGGTVNILGGYSVSVKGQYSDDYLKINTHRVDGIKCPEQNIYITASYFSYHSKSIGVTFYDQRKKHFDGNGIPGVRIEYISKGKIKWIMDENLGIWIRIEGDEDAEEVHLIGFSVPTDIIMTRVE
;
A
#
# COMPACT_ATOMS: atom_id res chain seq x y z
N MET A 1 -15.56 -18.13 -50.08
CA MET A 1 -15.49 -16.81 -49.49
C MET A 1 -16.20 -16.72 -48.11
N ARG A 2 -17.42 -17.22 -47.97
CA ARG A 2 -18.16 -17.17 -46.66
C ARG A 2 -17.43 -17.86 -45.49
N LYS A 3 -16.77 -18.99 -45.72
CA LYS A 3 -16.02 -19.74 -44.68
C LYS A 3 -14.73 -19.03 -44.24
N LEU A 4 -14.08 -18.26 -45.13
CA LEU A 4 -12.88 -17.49 -44.83
C LEU A 4 -13.20 -16.27 -43.94
N LEU A 5 -14.35 -15.63 -44.16
CA LEU A 5 -14.82 -14.51 -43.34
C LEU A 5 -15.16 -14.93 -41.90
N LEU A 6 -15.72 -16.13 -41.68
CA LEU A 6 -16.00 -16.67 -40.38
C LEU A 6 -14.70 -16.98 -39.60
N PHE A 7 -13.68 -17.45 -40.27
CA PHE A 7 -12.38 -17.73 -39.65
C PHE A 7 -11.65 -16.45 -39.24
N LEU A 8 -11.76 -15.37 -40.02
CA LEU A 8 -11.21 -14.07 -39.65
C LEU A 8 -11.93 -13.44 -38.45
N PHE A 9 -13.24 -13.65 -38.32
CA PHE A 9 -14.03 -13.14 -37.21
C PHE A 9 -13.70 -13.85 -35.87
N VAL A 10 -13.43 -15.15 -35.91
CA VAL A 10 -13.00 -15.93 -34.72
C VAL A 10 -11.57 -15.57 -34.29
N LEU A 11 -10.67 -15.22 -35.22
CA LEU A 11 -9.31 -14.80 -34.86
C LEU A 11 -9.29 -13.42 -34.17
N CYS A 12 -10.21 -12.51 -34.50
CA CYS A 12 -10.29 -11.19 -33.86
C CYS A 12 -10.80 -11.19 -32.41
N THR A 13 -11.45 -12.25 -31.94
CA THR A 13 -12.02 -12.31 -30.58
C THR A 13 -11.02 -12.79 -29.52
N CYS A 14 -9.80 -13.20 -29.90
CA CYS A 14 -8.78 -13.68 -28.97
C CYS A 14 -7.72 -12.65 -28.61
N VAL A 15 -7.92 -11.36 -28.92
CA VAL A 15 -7.05 -10.32 -28.39
C VAL A 15 -7.45 -10.09 -26.93
N SER A 16 -6.87 -10.85 -26.04
CA SER A 16 -6.89 -10.53 -24.59
C SER A 16 -6.20 -9.18 -24.42
N ILE A 17 -6.98 -8.11 -24.37
CA ILE A 17 -6.46 -6.81 -23.95
C ILE A 17 -6.04 -6.99 -22.50
N ASN A 18 -4.76 -7.24 -22.28
CA ASN A 18 -4.17 -7.12 -20.96
C ASN A 18 -4.30 -5.64 -20.57
N ALA A 19 -5.39 -5.29 -19.90
CA ALA A 19 -5.57 -3.94 -19.39
C ALA A 19 -4.39 -3.64 -18.46
N GLN A 20 -3.61 -2.66 -18.83
CA GLN A 20 -2.48 -2.20 -18.04
C GLN A 20 -3.02 -1.61 -16.76
N VAL A 21 -2.52 -2.07 -15.61
CA VAL A 21 -2.90 -1.53 -14.30
C VAL A 21 -2.37 -0.11 -14.18
N SER A 22 -3.24 0.81 -13.81
CA SER A 22 -2.95 2.23 -13.63
C SER A 22 -2.93 2.64 -12.16
N VAL A 23 -2.44 3.83 -11.87
CA VAL A 23 -2.53 4.41 -10.51
C VAL A 23 -3.98 4.46 -10.03
N ASP A 24 -4.92 4.78 -10.92
CA ASP A 24 -6.34 4.89 -10.58
C ASP A 24 -6.98 3.58 -10.10
N ASP A 25 -6.39 2.45 -10.48
CA ASP A 25 -6.85 1.14 -10.02
C ASP A 25 -6.58 0.90 -8.53
N TYR A 26 -5.63 1.63 -7.94
CA TYR A 26 -5.29 1.56 -6.52
C TYR A 26 -6.00 2.64 -5.68
N ILE A 27 -6.42 3.75 -6.30
CA ILE A 27 -7.07 4.85 -5.58
C ILE A 27 -8.45 4.42 -5.09
N GLY A 28 -8.78 4.76 -3.84
CA GLY A 28 -10.06 4.44 -3.20
C GLY A 28 -9.91 3.97 -1.76
N THR A 29 -11.00 3.55 -1.18
CA THR A 29 -11.05 2.95 0.16
C THR A 29 -11.18 1.43 0.04
N TRP A 30 -10.30 0.73 0.72
CA TRP A 30 -10.17 -0.72 0.67
C TRP A 30 -10.31 -1.31 2.05
N ARG A 31 -11.08 -2.39 2.17
CA ARG A 31 -11.32 -3.08 3.44
C ARG A 31 -11.04 -4.57 3.31
N GLY A 32 -10.35 -5.11 4.31
CA GLY A 32 -10.12 -6.54 4.49
C GLY A 32 -10.35 -6.96 5.93
N GLU A 33 -10.63 -8.22 6.15
CA GLU A 33 -10.89 -8.81 7.46
C GLU A 33 -9.99 -10.02 7.69
N LYS A 34 -9.39 -10.12 8.88
CA LYS A 34 -8.58 -11.26 9.30
C LYS A 34 -8.90 -11.58 10.77
N GLY A 35 -9.61 -12.68 11.00
CA GLY A 35 -10.17 -12.98 12.32
C GLY A 35 -11.14 -11.88 12.77
N ASP A 36 -10.97 -11.38 13.98
CA ASP A 36 -11.79 -10.31 14.55
C ASP A 36 -11.32 -8.90 14.13
N THR A 37 -10.27 -8.81 13.32
CA THR A 37 -9.67 -7.54 12.92
C THR A 37 -10.15 -7.12 11.54
N THR A 38 -10.71 -5.92 11.44
CA THR A 38 -10.99 -5.23 10.17
C THR A 38 -9.89 -4.20 9.94
N PHE A 39 -9.23 -4.30 8.79
CA PHE A 39 -8.22 -3.35 8.35
C PHE A 39 -8.72 -2.59 7.13
N THR A 40 -8.68 -1.27 7.20
CA THR A 40 -9.10 -0.39 6.12
C THR A 40 -7.95 0.53 5.73
N ILE A 41 -7.72 0.69 4.44
CA ILE A 41 -6.81 1.71 3.91
C ILE A 41 -7.56 2.64 2.96
N LYS A 42 -7.18 3.91 2.96
CA LYS A 42 -7.64 4.91 2.01
C LYS A 42 -6.45 5.43 1.24
N LEU A 43 -6.49 5.31 -0.08
CA LEU A 43 -5.44 5.73 -0.99
C LEU A 43 -5.97 6.84 -1.90
N VAL A 44 -5.19 7.91 -2.04
CA VAL A 44 -5.52 9.07 -2.88
C VAL A 44 -4.33 9.43 -3.77
N LYS A 45 -4.60 10.12 -4.87
CA LYS A 45 -3.53 10.77 -5.64
C LYS A 45 -2.96 11.92 -4.78
N GLY A 46 -1.65 11.92 -4.64
CA GLY A 46 -0.93 12.91 -3.87
C GLY A 46 0.09 13.68 -4.67
N GLU A 47 0.42 14.87 -4.19
CA GLU A 47 1.47 15.72 -4.73
C GLU A 47 2.55 15.92 -3.68
N THR A 48 3.81 15.92 -4.11
CA THR A 48 4.96 16.30 -3.28
C THR A 48 5.46 17.66 -3.71
N LEU A 49 5.54 18.58 -2.75
CA LEU A 49 6.08 19.92 -2.96
C LEU A 49 7.61 19.90 -2.85
N TYR A 50 8.29 19.20 -3.79
CA TYR A 50 9.74 19.12 -3.84
C TYR A 50 10.28 19.08 -5.29
N LYS A 51 11.53 19.52 -5.44
CA LYS A 51 12.26 19.49 -6.73
C LYS A 51 12.51 18.03 -7.16
N GLY A 52 11.67 17.49 -8.03
CA GLY A 52 11.94 16.27 -8.77
C GLY A 52 11.27 14.99 -8.27
N GLY A 53 10.44 15.02 -7.26
CA GLY A 53 9.74 13.83 -6.77
C GLY A 53 8.22 13.98 -6.77
N THR A 54 7.53 13.25 -7.63
CA THR A 54 6.07 13.12 -7.53
C THR A 54 5.74 11.88 -6.74
N VAL A 55 5.07 12.04 -5.60
CA VAL A 55 4.44 10.90 -4.92
C VAL A 55 3.12 10.64 -5.61
N ASN A 56 2.97 9.46 -6.20
CA ASN A 56 1.77 9.13 -6.95
C ASN A 56 0.59 8.76 -6.06
N ILE A 57 0.86 8.22 -4.87
CA ILE A 57 -0.16 7.75 -3.93
C ILE A 57 0.20 8.18 -2.51
N LEU A 58 -0.77 8.79 -1.83
CA LEU A 58 -0.76 9.03 -0.39
C LEU A 58 -1.91 8.27 0.25
N GLY A 59 -1.78 7.92 1.53
CA GLY A 59 -2.86 7.18 2.17
C GLY A 59 -2.85 7.24 3.69
N GLY A 60 -3.95 6.74 4.20
CA GLY A 60 -4.17 6.51 5.62
C GLY A 60 -4.78 5.14 5.88
N TYR A 61 -4.95 4.81 7.14
CA TYR A 61 -5.50 3.52 7.53
C TYR A 61 -6.36 3.60 8.79
N SER A 62 -7.17 2.58 9.00
CA SER A 62 -7.81 2.33 10.29
C SER A 62 -7.81 0.84 10.61
N VAL A 63 -7.83 0.56 11.91
CA VAL A 63 -7.95 -0.80 12.44
C VAL A 63 -9.12 -0.82 13.42
N SER A 64 -9.98 -1.82 13.30
CA SER A 64 -10.98 -2.12 14.32
C SER A 64 -10.89 -3.58 14.73
N VAL A 65 -11.07 -3.86 16.02
CA VAL A 65 -11.12 -5.21 16.55
C VAL A 65 -12.50 -5.42 17.15
N LYS A 66 -13.19 -6.49 16.75
CA LYS A 66 -14.57 -6.77 17.14
C LYS A 66 -15.53 -5.59 16.92
N GLY A 67 -15.32 -4.86 15.82
CA GLY A 67 -16.12 -3.70 15.45
C GLY A 67 -15.84 -2.41 16.24
N GLN A 68 -14.90 -2.43 17.18
CA GLN A 68 -14.46 -1.22 17.89
C GLN A 68 -13.17 -0.69 17.25
N TYR A 69 -13.17 0.59 16.89
CA TYR A 69 -11.96 1.23 16.37
C TYR A 69 -10.89 1.28 17.46
N SER A 70 -9.72 0.74 17.12
CA SER A 70 -8.51 0.89 17.93
C SER A 70 -7.62 2.03 17.41
N ASP A 71 -7.67 2.27 16.09
CA ASP A 71 -6.91 3.31 15.40
C ASP A 71 -7.73 3.82 14.22
N ASP A 72 -7.73 5.14 14.01
CA ASP A 72 -8.37 5.79 12.86
C ASP A 72 -7.50 6.94 12.35
N TYR A 73 -6.81 6.67 11.25
CA TYR A 73 -5.93 7.59 10.54
C TYR A 73 -6.39 7.76 9.08
N LEU A 74 -7.70 7.68 8.80
CA LEU A 74 -8.26 7.81 7.44
C LEU A 74 -8.39 9.26 6.96
N LYS A 75 -8.29 10.24 7.89
CA LYS A 75 -8.25 11.65 7.52
C LYS A 75 -6.83 12.03 7.14
N ILE A 76 -6.58 12.13 5.83
CA ILE A 76 -5.25 12.33 5.27
C ILE A 76 -5.13 13.63 4.48
N ASN A 77 -3.92 14.19 4.43
CA ASN A 77 -3.56 15.26 3.51
C ASN A 77 -3.24 14.70 2.13
N THR A 78 -3.54 15.47 1.09
CA THR A 78 -3.23 15.15 -0.31
C THR A 78 -1.94 15.83 -0.80
N HIS A 79 -1.32 16.66 0.04
CA HIS A 79 -0.06 17.33 -0.25
C HIS A 79 0.97 16.98 0.81
N ARG A 80 2.14 16.55 0.34
CA ARG A 80 3.29 16.24 1.19
C ARG A 80 4.34 17.34 1.06
N VAL A 81 4.83 17.81 2.18
CA VAL A 81 5.96 18.74 2.27
C VAL A 81 7.20 17.96 2.68
N ASP A 82 8.29 18.11 1.93
CA ASP A 82 9.56 17.46 2.28
C ASP A 82 10.20 18.11 3.50
N GLY A 83 11.01 17.32 4.21
CA GLY A 83 11.65 17.72 5.45
C GLY A 83 10.75 17.58 6.70
N ILE A 84 9.46 17.29 6.52
CA ILE A 84 8.52 17.01 7.61
C ILE A 84 8.16 15.52 7.57
N LYS A 85 8.15 14.84 8.72
CA LYS A 85 7.76 13.43 8.78
C LYS A 85 6.32 13.25 8.30
N CYS A 86 6.06 12.20 7.53
CA CYS A 86 4.75 11.94 6.95
C CYS A 86 3.61 11.87 7.98
N PRO A 87 3.77 11.19 9.14
CA PRO A 87 2.73 11.18 10.17
C PRO A 87 2.36 12.55 10.73
N GLU A 88 3.33 13.47 10.83
CA GLU A 88 3.09 14.86 11.29
C GLU A 88 2.21 15.64 10.30
N GLN A 89 2.15 15.18 9.05
CA GLN A 89 1.33 15.74 7.98
C GLN A 89 0.02 14.98 7.77
N ASN A 90 -0.34 14.04 8.67
CA ASN A 90 -1.47 13.11 8.49
C ASN A 90 -1.35 12.29 7.20
N ILE A 91 -0.17 11.73 6.93
CA ILE A 91 0.11 10.81 5.83
C ILE A 91 0.74 9.56 6.43
N TYR A 92 0.12 8.40 6.21
CA TYR A 92 0.51 7.15 6.86
C TYR A 92 0.87 6.04 5.88
N ILE A 93 0.61 6.26 4.59
CA ILE A 93 1.03 5.40 3.48
C ILE A 93 1.55 6.30 2.37
N THR A 94 2.74 5.97 1.83
CA THR A 94 3.29 6.68 0.67
C THR A 94 3.80 5.70 -0.35
N ALA A 95 3.59 5.99 -1.65
CA ALA A 95 4.25 5.30 -2.75
C ALA A 95 5.02 6.33 -3.57
N SER A 96 6.36 6.21 -3.56
CA SER A 96 7.25 7.13 -4.27
C SER A 96 7.57 6.69 -5.69
N TYR A 97 7.28 5.44 -6.03
CA TYR A 97 7.56 4.87 -7.34
C TYR A 97 6.41 3.97 -7.78
N PHE A 98 5.94 4.20 -9.01
CA PHE A 98 4.93 3.37 -9.65
C PHE A 98 5.50 2.79 -10.95
N SER A 99 5.57 1.47 -11.03
CA SER A 99 5.94 0.78 -12.26
C SER A 99 4.69 0.53 -13.10
N TYR A 100 4.57 1.19 -14.23
CA TYR A 100 3.44 1.04 -15.17
C TYR A 100 3.25 -0.37 -15.73
N HIS A 101 4.23 -1.24 -15.54
CA HIS A 101 4.19 -2.62 -16.04
C HIS A 101 3.97 -3.65 -14.93
N SER A 102 3.90 -3.23 -13.68
CA SER A 102 3.75 -4.12 -12.54
C SER A 102 2.33 -4.07 -11.99
N LYS A 103 1.76 -5.25 -11.70
CA LYS A 103 0.53 -5.36 -10.92
C LYS A 103 0.76 -5.15 -9.41
N SER A 104 1.90 -4.59 -9.03
CA SER A 104 2.29 -4.39 -7.65
C SER A 104 2.95 -3.04 -7.48
N ILE A 105 2.61 -2.33 -6.41
CA ILE A 105 3.27 -1.10 -5.98
C ILE A 105 3.94 -1.31 -4.63
N GLY A 106 5.16 -0.80 -4.49
CA GLY A 106 5.85 -0.69 -3.21
C GLY A 106 5.40 0.56 -2.48
N VAL A 107 5.14 0.42 -1.19
CA VAL A 107 4.74 1.53 -0.33
C VAL A 107 5.60 1.57 0.93
N THR A 108 5.74 2.75 1.52
CA THR A 108 6.19 2.92 2.88
C THR A 108 4.97 3.07 3.78
N PHE A 109 4.91 2.26 4.83
CA PHE A 109 3.82 2.24 5.80
C PHE A 109 4.30 2.79 7.15
N TYR A 110 3.54 3.70 7.75
CA TYR A 110 3.84 4.35 9.02
C TYR A 110 2.90 3.84 10.11
N ASP A 111 3.26 2.72 10.74
CA ASP A 111 2.52 2.13 11.86
C ASP A 111 2.61 3.04 13.09
N GLN A 112 1.51 3.71 13.43
CA GLN A 112 1.50 4.72 14.48
C GLN A 112 1.60 4.14 15.89
N ARG A 113 1.26 2.86 16.08
CA ARG A 113 1.41 2.19 17.38
C ARG A 113 2.82 1.71 17.62
N LYS A 114 3.46 1.18 16.57
CA LYS A 114 4.77 0.54 16.71
C LYS A 114 5.92 1.48 16.42
N LYS A 115 5.68 2.55 15.66
CA LYS A 115 6.65 3.61 15.33
C LYS A 115 8.01 3.07 14.85
N HIS A 116 7.96 2.05 14.00
CA HIS A 116 9.16 1.43 13.44
C HIS A 116 10.14 2.46 12.90
N PHE A 117 11.44 2.21 13.12
CA PHE A 117 12.53 3.09 12.66
C PHE A 117 12.33 4.55 13.10
N ASP A 118 12.01 4.78 14.38
CA ASP A 118 11.73 6.12 14.94
C ASP A 118 10.61 6.88 14.20
N GLY A 119 9.64 6.15 13.67
CA GLY A 119 8.54 6.72 12.91
C GLY A 119 8.87 7.08 11.47
N ASN A 120 10.02 6.63 10.95
CA ASN A 120 10.38 6.80 9.52
C ASN A 120 9.62 5.85 8.59
N GLY A 121 8.84 4.93 9.16
CA GLY A 121 8.00 3.99 8.42
C GLY A 121 8.74 2.75 7.92
N ILE A 122 7.98 1.78 7.48
CA ILE A 122 8.46 0.48 6.99
C ILE A 122 8.46 0.52 5.47
N PRO A 123 9.62 0.52 4.81
CA PRO A 123 9.71 0.38 3.36
C PRO A 123 9.46 -1.07 2.95
N GLY A 124 9.10 -1.29 1.68
CA GLY A 124 8.99 -2.64 1.11
C GLY A 124 7.65 -3.34 1.37
N VAL A 125 6.70 -2.67 2.01
CA VAL A 125 5.31 -3.12 1.99
C VAL A 125 4.79 -3.07 0.55
N ARG A 126 4.00 -4.06 0.15
CA ARG A 126 3.47 -4.14 -1.22
C ARG A 126 1.96 -4.17 -1.24
N ILE A 127 1.41 -3.52 -2.25
CA ILE A 127 0.00 -3.65 -2.62
C ILE A 127 -0.05 -4.27 -4.01
N GLU A 128 -0.62 -5.46 -4.12
CA GLU A 128 -0.79 -6.17 -5.40
C GLU A 128 -2.21 -5.98 -5.91
N TYR A 129 -2.33 -5.63 -7.18
CA TYR A 129 -3.62 -5.59 -7.89
C TYR A 129 -4.02 -7.02 -8.29
N ILE A 130 -5.13 -7.52 -7.77
CA ILE A 130 -5.68 -8.82 -8.13
C ILE A 130 -6.63 -8.68 -9.31
N SER A 131 -7.63 -7.80 -9.16
CA SER A 131 -8.66 -7.54 -10.15
C SER A 131 -9.39 -6.23 -9.85
N LYS A 132 -10.26 -5.79 -10.73
CA LYS A 132 -11.10 -4.61 -10.46
C LYS A 132 -11.83 -4.76 -9.12
N GLY A 133 -11.57 -3.85 -8.19
CA GLY A 133 -12.14 -3.85 -6.85
C GLY A 133 -11.51 -4.83 -5.86
N LYS A 134 -10.37 -5.45 -6.19
CA LYS A 134 -9.62 -6.32 -5.27
C LYS A 134 -8.14 -6.06 -5.34
N ILE A 135 -7.53 -5.87 -4.18
CA ILE A 135 -6.09 -5.76 -3.98
C ILE A 135 -5.64 -6.72 -2.88
N LYS A 136 -4.34 -6.96 -2.81
CA LYS A 136 -3.71 -7.69 -1.70
C LYS A 136 -2.68 -6.80 -1.03
N TRP A 137 -2.80 -6.62 0.26
CA TRP A 137 -1.81 -5.99 1.11
C TRP A 137 -0.84 -7.04 1.62
N ILE A 138 0.46 -6.80 1.48
CA ILE A 138 1.51 -7.75 1.83
C ILE A 138 2.61 -7.02 2.58
N MET A 139 2.96 -7.53 3.76
CA MET A 139 4.13 -7.12 4.54
C MET A 139 4.95 -8.35 4.86
N ASP A 140 6.26 -8.24 4.75
CA ASP A 140 7.16 -9.24 5.29
C ASP A 140 7.16 -9.15 6.82
N GLU A 141 6.93 -10.25 7.52
CA GLU A 141 6.91 -10.29 8.98
C GLU A 141 8.26 -9.94 9.62
N ASN A 142 9.34 -10.03 8.83
CA ASN A 142 10.68 -9.63 9.25
C ASN A 142 10.97 -8.14 9.05
N LEU A 143 10.12 -7.39 8.35
CA LEU A 143 10.25 -5.95 8.26
C LEU A 143 9.99 -5.31 9.64
N GLY A 144 10.80 -4.34 10.01
CA GLY A 144 10.71 -3.71 11.33
C GLY A 144 11.61 -4.35 12.38
N ILE A 145 12.45 -5.31 12.03
CA ILE A 145 13.53 -5.80 12.86
C ILE A 145 14.73 -4.85 12.68
N TRP A 146 15.22 -4.32 13.78
CA TRP A 146 16.49 -3.60 13.78
C TRP A 146 17.63 -4.62 13.74
N ILE A 147 18.51 -4.49 12.76
CA ILE A 147 19.74 -5.27 12.72
C ILE A 147 20.79 -4.48 13.53
N ARG A 148 21.26 -5.07 14.63
CA ARG A 148 22.41 -4.54 15.35
C ARG A 148 23.65 -4.71 14.46
N ILE A 149 24.37 -3.60 14.23
CA ILE A 149 25.70 -3.68 13.58
C ILE A 149 26.67 -4.15 14.66
N GLU A 150 27.36 -5.26 14.41
CA GLU A 150 28.36 -5.81 15.32
C GLU A 150 29.47 -4.76 15.54
N GLY A 151 29.70 -4.35 16.80
CA GLY A 151 30.67 -3.32 17.16
C GLY A 151 30.08 -1.96 17.55
N ASP A 152 28.77 -1.77 17.51
CA ASP A 152 28.09 -0.60 18.03
C ASP A 152 27.69 -0.86 19.50
N GLU A 153 28.51 -0.31 20.43
CA GLU A 153 28.31 -0.52 21.89
C GLU A 153 27.05 0.19 22.41
N ASP A 154 26.55 1.20 21.68
CA ASP A 154 25.34 1.96 22.03
C ASP A 154 24.06 1.39 21.40
N ALA A 155 24.16 0.30 20.62
CA ALA A 155 22.99 -0.30 20.00
C ALA A 155 22.08 -0.96 21.05
N GLU A 156 20.86 -0.45 21.16
CA GLU A 156 19.82 -1.06 21.99
C GLU A 156 19.54 -2.50 21.55
N GLU A 157 19.15 -3.33 22.50
CA GLU A 157 18.81 -4.73 22.25
C GLU A 157 17.69 -4.82 21.21
N VAL A 158 17.90 -5.61 20.16
CA VAL A 158 16.95 -5.72 19.04
C VAL A 158 15.74 -6.51 19.47
N HIS A 159 14.62 -5.84 19.65
CA HIS A 159 13.34 -6.46 19.91
C HIS A 159 12.51 -6.55 18.64
N LEU A 160 11.91 -7.72 18.41
CA LEU A 160 10.94 -7.92 17.34
C LEU A 160 9.66 -7.17 17.72
N ILE A 161 9.43 -6.02 17.10
CA ILE A 161 8.33 -5.13 17.49
C ILE A 161 6.98 -5.65 16.96
N GLY A 162 6.99 -6.44 15.88
CA GLY A 162 5.78 -6.90 15.19
C GLY A 162 4.99 -5.73 14.57
N PHE A 163 3.79 -5.98 14.10
CA PHE A 163 2.93 -4.99 13.44
C PHE A 163 1.61 -4.84 14.16
N SER A 164 1.00 -3.64 14.06
CA SER A 164 -0.34 -3.38 14.60
C SER A 164 -1.46 -3.68 13.59
N VAL A 165 -1.10 -4.04 12.36
CA VAL A 165 -2.00 -4.33 11.24
C VAL A 165 -1.74 -5.73 10.68
N PRO A 166 -2.70 -6.34 9.95
CA PRO A 166 -2.49 -7.60 9.26
C PRO A 166 -1.36 -7.52 8.24
N THR A 167 -0.52 -8.56 8.14
CA THR A 167 0.65 -8.61 7.25
C THR A 167 0.35 -9.18 5.87
N ASP A 168 -0.70 -9.99 5.75
CA ASP A 168 -1.16 -10.60 4.50
C ASP A 168 -2.69 -10.62 4.50
N ILE A 169 -3.32 -9.81 3.63
CA ILE A 169 -4.78 -9.69 3.60
C ILE A 169 -5.27 -9.25 2.22
N ILE A 170 -6.31 -9.94 1.74
CA ILE A 170 -7.06 -9.50 0.54
C ILE A 170 -8.06 -8.44 0.98
N MET A 171 -8.10 -7.35 0.23
CA MET A 171 -8.98 -6.22 0.48
C MET A 171 -9.89 -5.97 -0.70
N THR A 172 -11.12 -5.59 -0.42
CA THR A 172 -12.12 -5.20 -1.42
C THR A 172 -12.35 -3.70 -1.36
N ARG A 173 -12.61 -3.09 -2.52
CA ARG A 173 -12.96 -1.67 -2.60
C ARG A 173 -14.35 -1.45 -2.00
N VAL A 174 -14.47 -0.44 -1.14
CA VAL A 174 -15.74 -0.03 -0.51
C VAL A 174 -16.18 1.36 -0.95
N GLU A 175 -15.25 2.18 -1.48
CA GLU A 175 -15.50 3.51 -2.09
C GLU A 175 -14.48 3.76 -3.20
#